data_62279222e0742d5608b53bbb8774317f
#
_entry.id   62279222e0742d5608b53bbb8774317f
#
_cell.length_a   1.000
_cell.length_b   1.000
_cell.length_c   1.000
_cell.angle_alpha   90.00
_cell.angle_beta   90.00
_cell.angle_gamma   90.00
#
_symmetry.space_group_name_H-M   'P 1'
#
loop_
_entity.id
_entity.type
_entity.pdbx_description
1 polymer ?
#
loop_
_entity_poly.entity_id
_entity_poly.type
_entity_poly.pdbx_seq_one_letter_code
_entity_poly.pdbx_strand_id
1 'polypeptide(L)'
;MLELNKIHCGDCRQLSRLLPDKIATLGFCDPPYWVDFTYGSGQNDNQMDYIEPIWIVNELKRIAQVVLVIPGIVNMYNYPKPNWVYGWFKPGSTRRSMILNGFNTWEPVLVYGQPAKRVYQDSSYLPSVSNLNDKSANFHGCPKPVGLMLDLVEKFTNPGDLVVDLMIGSGTTGIACKKLGRNFVGFEIDPHVVSKASERIQLTQPPLFVHKITQLEF
;
A
#
# COMPACT_ATOMS: atom_id res chain seq x y z
N MET A 1 -16.69 -4.90 14.90
CA MET A 1 -16.04 -5.24 13.60
C MET A 1 -15.69 -3.93 12.90
N LEU A 2 -14.52 -3.82 12.29
CA LEU A 2 -14.15 -2.63 11.52
C LEU A 2 -15.03 -2.51 10.26
N GLU A 3 -15.41 -1.28 9.91
CA GLU A 3 -16.20 -1.03 8.71
C GLU A 3 -15.33 -1.14 7.45
N LEU A 4 -15.86 -1.80 6.41
CA LEU A 4 -15.21 -1.89 5.10
C LEU A 4 -15.24 -0.54 4.37
N ASN A 5 -14.28 -0.35 3.47
CA ASN A 5 -14.16 0.83 2.61
C ASN A 5 -13.97 2.13 3.41
N LYS A 6 -13.30 2.00 4.55
CA LYS A 6 -12.96 3.11 5.45
C LYS A 6 -11.50 3.12 5.85
N ILE A 7 -11.03 4.34 6.18
CA ILE A 7 -9.80 4.56 6.92
C ILE A 7 -10.18 4.70 8.40
N HIS A 8 -9.58 3.89 9.25
CA HIS A 8 -9.74 3.94 10.70
C HIS A 8 -8.57 4.71 11.32
N CYS A 9 -8.90 5.76 12.07
CA CYS A 9 -7.91 6.60 12.72
C CYS A 9 -7.37 5.91 13.98
N GLY A 10 -6.06 5.69 14.03
CA GLY A 10 -5.39 5.13 15.20
C GLY A 10 -4.16 4.29 14.88
N ASP A 11 -3.53 3.79 15.93
CA ASP A 11 -2.35 2.94 15.82
C ASP A 11 -2.68 1.59 15.19
N CYS A 12 -2.01 1.28 14.08
CA CYS A 12 -2.21 0.03 13.37
C CYS A 12 -1.93 -1.22 14.23
N ARG A 13 -1.03 -1.12 15.24
CA ARG A 13 -0.72 -2.21 16.18
C ARG A 13 -1.91 -2.57 17.07
N GLN A 14 -2.80 -1.64 17.32
CA GLN A 14 -4.01 -1.84 18.10
C GLN A 14 -5.20 -2.23 17.20
N LEU A 15 -5.39 -1.47 16.12
CA LEU A 15 -6.53 -1.65 15.22
C LEU A 15 -6.48 -2.96 14.43
N SER A 16 -5.30 -3.39 14.01
CA SER A 16 -5.15 -4.66 13.26
C SER A 16 -5.62 -5.88 14.05
N ARG A 17 -5.47 -5.86 15.39
CA ARG A 17 -5.94 -6.95 16.28
C ARG A 17 -7.45 -7.16 16.24
N LEU A 18 -8.22 -6.17 15.77
CA LEU A 18 -9.66 -6.27 15.59
C LEU A 18 -10.05 -7.05 14.32
N LEU A 19 -9.08 -7.34 13.47
CA LEU A 19 -9.28 -8.13 12.25
C LEU A 19 -9.02 -9.62 12.51
N PRO A 20 -9.92 -10.50 12.04
CA PRO A 20 -9.70 -11.95 12.07
C PRO A 20 -8.50 -12.37 11.24
N ASP A 21 -7.94 -13.54 11.55
CA ASP A 21 -6.90 -14.16 10.76
C ASP A 21 -7.40 -14.49 9.36
N LYS A 22 -6.53 -14.25 8.36
CA LYS A 22 -6.79 -14.59 6.94
C LYS A 22 -8.08 -14.01 6.35
N ILE A 23 -8.54 -12.88 6.91
CA ILE A 23 -9.75 -12.21 6.40
C ILE A 23 -9.52 -11.54 5.04
N ALA A 24 -8.30 -11.13 4.71
CA ALA A 24 -7.96 -10.41 3.50
C ALA A 24 -7.22 -11.27 2.46
N THR A 25 -7.42 -10.97 1.20
CA THR A 25 -6.63 -11.54 0.10
C THR A 25 -5.25 -10.89 0.04
N LEU A 26 -5.18 -9.56 0.23
CA LEU A 26 -3.95 -8.78 0.15
C LEU A 26 -3.77 -7.92 1.40
N GLY A 27 -2.59 -8.02 2.01
CA GLY A 27 -2.08 -7.09 3.01
C GLY A 27 -1.00 -6.19 2.42
N PHE A 28 -1.08 -4.91 2.71
CA PHE A 28 -0.13 -3.92 2.19
C PHE A 28 0.42 -3.04 3.32
N CYS A 29 1.68 -2.63 3.19
CA CYS A 29 2.27 -1.61 4.04
C CYS A 29 3.37 -0.84 3.29
N ASP A 30 3.31 0.48 3.37
CA ASP A 30 4.37 1.41 2.98
C ASP A 30 4.77 2.20 4.24
N PRO A 31 5.61 1.62 5.12
CA PRO A 31 5.91 2.21 6.42
C PRO A 31 6.84 3.42 6.27
N PRO A 32 6.93 4.28 7.28
CA PRO A 32 7.99 5.28 7.38
C PRO A 32 9.36 4.63 7.22
N TYR A 33 10.30 5.32 6.56
CA TYR A 33 11.63 4.77 6.28
C TYR A 33 12.68 5.16 7.32
N TRP A 34 12.31 6.02 8.28
CA TRP A 34 13.22 6.57 9.32
C TRP A 34 14.54 7.10 8.73
N VAL A 35 14.41 7.94 7.70
CA VAL A 35 15.51 8.53 6.94
C VAL A 35 15.55 10.05 7.06
N ASP A 36 15.02 10.60 8.17
CA ASP A 36 14.92 12.03 8.43
C ASP A 36 14.04 12.79 7.42
N PHE A 37 12.95 12.15 7.05
CA PHE A 37 11.98 12.73 6.13
C PHE A 37 10.83 13.42 6.88
N THR A 38 10.54 14.67 6.51
CA THR A 38 9.39 15.41 7.06
C THR A 38 8.21 15.32 6.09
N TYR A 39 7.09 14.78 6.58
CA TYR A 39 5.82 14.69 5.83
C TYR A 39 5.14 16.05 5.68
N GLY A 40 4.14 16.13 4.80
CA GLY A 40 3.38 17.35 4.56
C GLY A 40 2.60 17.87 5.78
N SER A 41 2.34 17.01 6.77
CA SER A 41 1.78 17.37 8.07
C SER A 41 2.79 18.08 9.01
N GLY A 42 4.07 18.15 8.64
CA GLY A 42 5.15 18.65 9.48
C GLY A 42 5.76 17.59 10.41
N GLN A 43 5.24 16.36 10.41
CA GLN A 43 5.77 15.27 11.22
C GLN A 43 7.01 14.66 10.54
N ASN A 44 8.08 14.49 11.30
CA ASN A 44 9.32 13.86 10.84
C ASN A 44 9.29 12.36 11.17
N ASP A 45 9.74 11.50 10.25
CA ASP A 45 9.69 10.05 10.41
C ASP A 45 10.58 9.54 11.55
N ASN A 46 11.69 10.21 11.87
CA ASN A 46 12.53 9.87 13.03
C ASN A 46 11.85 10.16 14.39
N GLN A 47 10.77 10.94 14.40
CA GLN A 47 9.97 11.24 15.60
C GLN A 47 8.78 10.28 15.76
N MET A 48 8.53 9.43 14.79
CA MET A 48 7.51 8.39 14.86
C MET A 48 8.02 7.19 15.66
N ASP A 49 7.11 6.52 16.35
CA ASP A 49 7.41 5.23 16.97
C ASP A 49 7.94 4.26 15.93
N TYR A 50 9.11 3.70 16.21
CA TYR A 50 9.66 2.65 15.35
C TYR A 50 8.81 1.39 15.42
N ILE A 51 8.47 0.86 14.25
CA ILE A 51 7.75 -0.41 14.14
C ILE A 51 8.67 -1.43 13.49
N GLU A 52 8.91 -2.51 14.21
CA GLU A 52 9.79 -3.59 13.77
C GLU A 52 9.33 -4.20 12.44
N PRO A 53 10.20 -4.28 11.43
CA PRO A 53 9.87 -4.91 10.14
C PRO A 53 9.29 -6.32 10.26
N ILE A 54 9.80 -7.10 11.21
CA ILE A 54 9.30 -8.45 11.48
C ILE A 54 7.85 -8.44 11.98
N TRP A 55 7.47 -7.43 12.79
CA TRP A 55 6.10 -7.27 13.26
C TRP A 55 5.16 -6.96 12.08
N ILE A 56 5.54 -6.01 11.21
CA ILE A 56 4.74 -5.64 10.02
C ILE A 56 4.43 -6.88 9.18
N VAL A 57 5.48 -7.66 8.85
CA VAL A 57 5.32 -8.86 8.01
C VAL A 57 4.49 -9.94 8.69
N ASN A 58 4.72 -10.18 9.99
CA ASN A 58 3.99 -11.22 10.73
C ASN A 58 2.51 -10.84 10.91
N GLU A 59 2.22 -9.58 11.23
CA GLU A 59 0.84 -9.13 11.38
C GLU A 59 0.09 -9.16 10.05
N LEU A 60 0.70 -8.69 8.96
CA LEU A 60 0.10 -8.80 7.64
C LEU A 60 -0.09 -10.26 7.20
N LYS A 61 0.88 -11.15 7.49
CA LYS A 61 0.72 -12.60 7.25
C LYS A 61 -0.38 -13.22 8.07
N ARG A 62 -0.65 -12.73 9.27
CA ARG A 62 -1.81 -13.16 10.07
C ARG A 62 -3.11 -12.78 9.39
N ILE A 63 -3.22 -11.54 8.92
CA ILE A 63 -4.46 -10.96 8.38
C ILE A 63 -4.73 -11.41 6.93
N ALA A 64 -3.69 -11.55 6.09
CA ALA A 64 -3.83 -11.70 4.65
C ALA A 64 -3.15 -12.97 4.11
N GLN A 65 -3.56 -13.37 2.90
CA GLN A 65 -2.96 -14.49 2.15
C GLN A 65 -1.64 -14.08 1.50
N VAL A 66 -1.62 -12.91 0.87
CA VAL A 66 -0.45 -12.30 0.23
C VAL A 66 -0.13 -10.99 0.92
N VAL A 67 1.15 -10.71 1.07
CA VAL A 67 1.64 -9.50 1.72
C VAL A 67 2.60 -8.77 0.80
N LEU A 68 2.40 -7.47 0.64
CA LEU A 68 3.29 -6.56 -0.06
C LEU A 68 3.80 -5.49 0.90
N VAL A 69 5.11 -5.27 0.88
CA VAL A 69 5.74 -4.17 1.65
C VAL A 69 6.66 -3.38 0.74
N ILE A 70 6.59 -2.04 0.85
CA ILE A 70 7.54 -1.13 0.18
C ILE A 70 8.46 -0.53 1.25
N PRO A 71 9.60 -1.15 1.57
CA PRO A 71 10.43 -0.76 2.72
C PRO A 71 11.41 0.37 2.41
N GLY A 72 11.50 0.80 1.15
CA GLY A 72 12.65 1.57 0.66
C GLY A 72 13.90 0.71 0.46
N ILE A 73 14.88 1.21 -0.32
CA ILE A 73 16.06 0.43 -0.69
C ILE A 73 16.93 0.07 0.52
N VAL A 74 17.17 1.03 1.39
CA VAL A 74 18.10 0.84 2.52
C VAL A 74 17.53 -0.13 3.56
N ASN A 75 16.24 0.00 3.85
CA ASN A 75 15.59 -0.80 4.89
C ASN A 75 15.19 -2.21 4.45
N MET A 76 15.23 -2.52 3.15
CA MET A 76 14.81 -3.85 2.67
C MET A 76 15.57 -5.01 3.34
N TYR A 77 16.81 -4.77 3.76
CA TYR A 77 17.66 -5.76 4.43
C TYR A 77 17.26 -6.04 5.88
N ASN A 78 16.45 -5.17 6.50
CA ASN A 78 15.91 -5.35 7.85
C ASN A 78 14.65 -6.23 7.86
N TYR A 79 14.09 -6.52 6.69
CA TYR A 79 12.89 -7.33 6.55
C TYR A 79 13.22 -8.81 6.44
N PRO A 80 12.34 -9.70 6.92
CA PRO A 80 12.50 -11.14 6.69
C PRO A 80 12.65 -11.44 5.20
N LYS A 81 13.32 -12.54 4.86
CA LYS A 81 13.49 -12.97 3.46
C LYS A 81 12.13 -13.11 2.77
N PRO A 82 11.86 -12.33 1.70
CA PRO A 82 10.61 -12.43 0.96
C PRO A 82 10.59 -13.65 0.04
N ASN A 83 9.40 -14.05 -0.42
CA ASN A 83 9.23 -15.06 -1.45
C ASN A 83 9.61 -14.52 -2.84
N TRP A 84 9.38 -13.23 -3.07
CA TRP A 84 9.71 -12.53 -4.31
C TRP A 84 9.99 -11.05 -4.07
N VAL A 85 10.66 -10.39 -5.02
CA VAL A 85 10.89 -8.94 -5.01
C VAL A 85 10.58 -8.38 -6.39
N TYR A 86 9.68 -7.40 -6.44
CA TYR A 86 9.51 -6.55 -7.63
C TYR A 86 10.34 -5.28 -7.51
N GLY A 87 10.88 -4.83 -8.63
CA GLY A 87 11.47 -3.50 -8.76
C GLY A 87 10.43 -2.50 -9.30
N TRP A 88 10.02 -1.54 -8.50
CA TRP A 88 9.24 -0.41 -9.00
C TRP A 88 10.18 0.65 -9.57
N PHE A 89 10.16 0.82 -10.89
CA PHE A 89 11.05 1.73 -11.59
C PHE A 89 10.45 3.14 -11.68
N LYS A 90 11.28 4.15 -11.39
CA LYS A 90 10.90 5.58 -11.37
C LYS A 90 11.79 6.38 -12.32
N PRO A 91 11.68 6.21 -13.65
CA PRO A 91 12.51 6.95 -14.59
C PRO A 91 12.25 8.46 -14.45
N GLY A 92 13.29 9.24 -14.48
CA GLY A 92 13.23 10.70 -14.30
C GLY A 92 13.02 11.15 -12.85
N SER A 93 13.16 10.24 -11.86
CA SER A 93 13.16 10.63 -10.45
C SER A 93 14.32 11.61 -10.19
N THR A 94 13.99 12.78 -9.63
CA THR A 94 14.95 13.79 -9.19
C THR A 94 15.28 13.69 -7.70
N ARG A 95 14.72 12.71 -6.97
CA ARG A 95 15.03 12.53 -5.56
C ARG A 95 16.46 12.02 -5.40
N ARG A 96 17.29 12.85 -4.78
CA ARG A 96 18.66 12.48 -4.42
C ARG A 96 18.64 11.42 -3.32
N SER A 97 19.48 10.41 -3.48
CA SER A 97 19.88 9.57 -2.36
C SER A 97 20.82 10.39 -1.47
N MET A 98 20.48 10.52 -0.21
CA MET A 98 21.32 11.22 0.78
C MET A 98 22.68 10.51 0.99
N ILE A 99 22.72 9.18 0.75
CA ILE A 99 23.92 8.35 1.01
C ILE A 99 24.90 8.39 -0.17
N LEU A 100 24.39 8.30 -1.41
CA LEU A 100 25.26 8.14 -2.59
C LEU A 100 25.36 9.40 -3.47
N ASN A 101 24.72 10.50 -3.04
CA ASN A 101 24.61 11.74 -3.80
C ASN A 101 24.11 11.53 -5.25
N GLY A 102 23.41 10.42 -5.49
CA GLY A 102 22.80 10.00 -6.74
C GLY A 102 21.27 10.07 -6.71
N PHE A 103 20.62 9.62 -7.78
CA PHE A 103 19.16 9.59 -7.86
C PHE A 103 18.62 8.20 -7.52
N ASN A 104 17.56 8.16 -6.71
CA ASN A 104 16.84 6.93 -6.44
C ASN A 104 15.83 6.66 -7.57
N THR A 105 16.16 5.77 -8.49
CA THR A 105 15.37 5.46 -9.69
C THR A 105 14.52 4.20 -9.58
N TRP A 106 14.59 3.47 -8.47
CA TRP A 106 13.74 2.31 -8.22
C TRP A 106 13.50 2.09 -6.73
N GLU A 107 12.43 1.36 -6.39
CA GLU A 107 12.15 0.89 -5.04
C GLU A 107 11.74 -0.57 -5.05
N PRO A 108 12.14 -1.37 -4.03
CA PRO A 108 11.72 -2.75 -3.90
C PRO A 108 10.27 -2.83 -3.42
N VAL A 109 9.53 -3.83 -3.94
CA VAL A 109 8.27 -4.30 -3.38
C VAL A 109 8.48 -5.74 -2.94
N LEU A 110 8.54 -5.96 -1.64
CA LEU A 110 8.74 -7.29 -1.05
C LEU A 110 7.41 -8.04 -1.04
N VAL A 111 7.43 -9.29 -1.51
CA VAL A 111 6.23 -10.15 -1.59
C VAL A 111 6.40 -11.34 -0.66
N TYR A 112 5.38 -11.58 0.18
CA TYR A 112 5.30 -12.75 1.05
C TYR A 112 3.98 -13.49 0.82
N GLY A 113 4.01 -14.80 1.03
CA GLY A 113 2.87 -15.68 0.77
C GLY A 113 2.79 -16.13 -0.69
N GLN A 114 1.70 -16.80 -1.03
CA GLN A 114 1.44 -17.30 -2.38
C GLN A 114 0.09 -16.75 -2.85
N PRO A 115 0.05 -16.04 -4.00
CA PRO A 115 -1.21 -15.58 -4.55
C PRO A 115 -2.05 -16.77 -5.01
N ALA A 116 -3.36 -16.74 -4.70
CA ALA A 116 -4.31 -17.71 -5.22
C ALA A 116 -4.49 -17.58 -6.74
N LYS A 117 -4.31 -16.38 -7.26
CA LYS A 117 -4.37 -16.07 -8.68
C LYS A 117 -3.01 -16.30 -9.33
N ARG A 118 -2.97 -17.01 -10.46
CA ARG A 118 -1.77 -17.07 -11.30
C ARG A 118 -1.46 -15.68 -11.84
N VAL A 119 -0.27 -15.17 -11.48
CA VAL A 119 0.25 -13.92 -12.04
C VAL A 119 0.98 -14.28 -13.34
N TYR A 120 0.29 -14.17 -14.47
CA TYR A 120 0.83 -14.59 -15.78
C TYR A 120 1.95 -13.69 -16.32
N GLN A 121 2.13 -12.51 -15.76
CA GLN A 121 3.23 -11.61 -16.11
C GLN A 121 4.19 -11.54 -14.93
N ASP A 122 5.03 -12.53 -14.82
CA ASP A 122 6.07 -12.57 -13.82
C ASP A 122 7.30 -11.83 -14.31
N SER A 123 7.20 -10.52 -14.44
CA SER A 123 8.37 -9.67 -14.52
C SER A 123 8.69 -9.16 -13.13
N SER A 124 9.93 -9.26 -12.71
CA SER A 124 10.43 -8.60 -11.49
C SER A 124 10.38 -7.06 -11.60
N TYR A 125 9.69 -6.55 -12.59
CA TYR A 125 9.63 -5.15 -12.99
C TYR A 125 8.19 -4.66 -12.98
N LEU A 126 7.96 -3.60 -12.20
CA LEU A 126 6.71 -2.87 -12.24
C LEU A 126 6.87 -1.67 -13.18
N PRO A 127 5.97 -1.50 -14.16
CA PRO A 127 6.10 -0.42 -15.13
C PRO A 127 6.13 0.94 -14.43
N SER A 128 6.87 1.85 -15.04
CA SER A 128 6.88 3.25 -14.65
C SER A 128 5.46 3.81 -14.75
N VAL A 129 4.93 4.24 -13.64
CA VAL A 129 3.61 4.85 -13.60
C VAL A 129 3.77 6.35 -13.65
N SER A 130 3.31 6.93 -14.73
CA SER A 130 3.54 8.34 -15.12
C SER A 130 2.76 9.39 -14.31
N ASN A 131 2.11 9.04 -13.22
CA ASN A 131 1.34 9.98 -12.40
C ASN A 131 2.03 10.33 -11.08
N LEU A 132 3.32 10.73 -11.15
CA LEU A 132 4.06 11.23 -9.98
C LEU A 132 3.53 12.57 -9.45
N ASN A 133 2.62 13.25 -10.18
CA ASN A 133 2.10 14.58 -9.87
C ASN A 133 0.61 14.56 -9.52
N ASP A 134 0.18 13.61 -8.70
CA ASP A 134 -1.18 13.67 -8.15
C ASP A 134 -1.26 14.79 -7.08
N LYS A 135 -1.61 16.00 -7.53
CA LYS A 135 -1.76 17.16 -6.66
C LYS A 135 -2.77 16.96 -5.54
N SER A 136 -3.74 16.04 -5.71
CA SER A 136 -4.73 15.74 -4.70
C SER A 136 -4.14 15.07 -3.45
N ALA A 137 -2.91 14.58 -3.54
CA ALA A 137 -2.18 13.91 -2.46
C ALA A 137 -1.05 14.74 -1.84
N ASN A 138 -0.89 16.01 -2.23
CA ASN A 138 0.20 16.87 -1.76
C ASN A 138 0.23 17.09 -0.23
N PHE A 139 -0.91 16.89 0.44
CA PHE A 139 -1.00 16.98 1.90
C PHE A 139 -0.14 15.93 2.65
N HIS A 140 0.18 14.80 2.00
CA HIS A 140 0.95 13.71 2.63
C HIS A 140 2.47 13.84 2.43
N GLY A 141 2.92 14.59 1.41
CA GLY A 141 4.34 14.81 1.14
C GLY A 141 5.05 13.69 0.38
N CYS A 142 4.66 12.41 0.54
CA CYS A 142 5.24 11.28 -0.17
C CYS A 142 4.19 10.23 -0.61
N PRO A 143 3.16 10.62 -1.37
CA PRO A 143 2.14 9.68 -1.81
C PRO A 143 2.71 8.67 -2.80
N LYS A 144 2.34 7.40 -2.69
CA LYS A 144 2.60 6.43 -3.75
C LYS A 144 1.68 6.71 -4.94
N PRO A 145 2.14 6.52 -6.19
CA PRO A 145 1.31 6.73 -7.38
C PRO A 145 0.10 5.80 -7.41
N VAL A 146 -1.07 6.34 -7.80
CA VAL A 146 -2.30 5.54 -7.95
C VAL A 146 -2.10 4.39 -8.93
N GLY A 147 -1.40 4.63 -10.05
CA GLY A 147 -1.14 3.59 -11.04
C GLY A 147 -0.33 2.41 -10.49
N LEU A 148 0.67 2.66 -9.62
CA LEU A 148 1.39 1.58 -8.95
C LEU A 148 0.44 0.71 -8.11
N MET A 149 -0.43 1.35 -7.33
CA MET A 149 -1.37 0.62 -6.49
C MET A 149 -2.45 -0.09 -7.31
N LEU A 150 -2.88 0.48 -8.44
CA LEU A 150 -3.78 -0.22 -9.37
C LEU A 150 -3.14 -1.51 -9.88
N ASP A 151 -1.91 -1.45 -10.36
CA ASP A 151 -1.18 -2.62 -10.86
C ASP A 151 -0.99 -3.68 -9.77
N LEU A 152 -0.57 -3.29 -8.56
CA LEU A 152 -0.37 -4.22 -7.45
C LEU A 152 -1.69 -4.85 -6.98
N VAL A 153 -2.74 -4.05 -6.79
CA VAL A 153 -4.05 -4.57 -6.34
C VAL A 153 -4.66 -5.49 -7.40
N GLU A 154 -4.63 -5.12 -8.68
CA GLU A 154 -5.16 -5.94 -9.77
C GLU A 154 -4.40 -7.27 -9.90
N LYS A 155 -3.07 -7.23 -9.78
CA LYS A 155 -2.21 -8.39 -9.88
C LYS A 155 -2.49 -9.46 -8.83
N PHE A 156 -2.79 -9.07 -7.60
CA PHE A 156 -2.91 -9.98 -6.46
C PHE A 156 -4.34 -10.23 -5.98
N THR A 157 -5.34 -9.55 -6.53
CA THR A 157 -6.74 -9.66 -6.08
C THR A 157 -7.74 -9.78 -7.22
N ASN A 158 -8.95 -10.22 -6.91
CA ASN A 158 -10.11 -10.20 -7.79
C ASN A 158 -11.14 -9.15 -7.33
N PRO A 159 -12.09 -8.71 -8.18
CA PRO A 159 -13.20 -7.88 -7.73
C PRO A 159 -13.94 -8.51 -6.54
N GLY A 160 -14.26 -7.68 -5.54
CA GLY A 160 -14.89 -8.12 -4.29
C GLY A 160 -13.92 -8.52 -3.17
N ASP A 161 -12.65 -8.83 -3.48
CA ASP A 161 -11.64 -9.17 -2.48
C ASP A 161 -11.38 -8.03 -1.51
N LEU A 162 -10.89 -8.38 -0.31
CA LEU A 162 -10.50 -7.42 0.73
C LEU A 162 -8.99 -7.18 0.69
N VAL A 163 -8.62 -5.90 0.70
CA VAL A 163 -7.25 -5.40 0.88
C VAL A 163 -7.14 -4.70 2.24
N VAL A 164 -6.11 -5.02 3.01
CA VAL A 164 -5.81 -4.34 4.28
C VAL A 164 -4.50 -3.58 4.14
N ASP A 165 -4.52 -2.29 4.47
CA ASP A 165 -3.33 -1.43 4.47
C ASP A 165 -3.05 -0.93 5.88
N LEU A 166 -1.90 -1.31 6.45
CA LEU A 166 -1.55 -0.96 7.84
C LEU A 166 -1.21 0.52 8.01
N MET A 167 -0.79 1.22 6.96
CA MET A 167 -0.36 2.62 7.01
C MET A 167 -0.78 3.33 5.72
N ILE A 168 -2.10 3.51 5.56
CA ILE A 168 -2.70 3.90 4.27
C ILE A 168 -2.33 5.32 3.80
N GLY A 169 -1.88 6.18 4.72
CA GLY A 169 -1.40 7.53 4.42
C GLY A 169 -2.37 8.32 3.55
N SER A 170 -1.91 8.71 2.36
CA SER A 170 -2.71 9.51 1.41
C SER A 170 -3.94 8.80 0.83
N GLY A 171 -4.22 7.54 1.18
CA GLY A 171 -5.39 6.79 0.73
C GLY A 171 -5.26 6.17 -0.67
N THR A 172 -4.05 6.09 -1.22
CA THR A 172 -3.84 5.59 -2.59
C THR A 172 -4.31 4.15 -2.77
N THR A 173 -4.10 3.29 -1.77
CA THR A 173 -4.62 1.91 -1.74
C THR A 173 -6.16 1.88 -1.81
N GLY A 174 -6.82 2.74 -1.03
CA GLY A 174 -8.29 2.85 -1.05
C GLY A 174 -8.84 3.31 -2.40
N ILE A 175 -8.14 4.25 -3.07
CA ILE A 175 -8.47 4.69 -4.43
C ILE A 175 -8.35 3.54 -5.42
N ALA A 176 -7.26 2.78 -5.36
CA ALA A 176 -7.05 1.63 -6.24
C ALA A 176 -8.14 0.57 -6.03
N CYS A 177 -8.46 0.26 -4.78
CA CYS A 177 -9.54 -0.68 -4.44
C CYS A 177 -10.89 -0.21 -4.99
N LYS A 178 -11.26 1.07 -4.78
CA LYS A 178 -12.52 1.63 -5.28
C LYS A 178 -12.60 1.57 -6.80
N LYS A 179 -11.52 1.94 -7.52
CA LYS A 179 -11.47 1.91 -8.99
C LYS A 179 -11.56 0.50 -9.57
N LEU A 180 -11.11 -0.50 -8.84
CA LEU A 180 -11.06 -1.89 -9.29
C LEU A 180 -12.21 -2.74 -8.73
N GLY A 181 -13.10 -2.20 -7.92
CA GLY A 181 -14.22 -2.93 -7.30
C GLY A 181 -13.77 -3.90 -6.21
N ARG A 182 -12.71 -3.56 -5.47
CA ARG A 182 -12.23 -4.28 -4.28
C ARG A 182 -12.69 -3.56 -3.01
N ASN A 183 -12.79 -4.31 -1.92
CA ASN A 183 -12.99 -3.72 -0.60
C ASN A 183 -11.63 -3.40 0.05
N PHE A 184 -11.62 -2.46 0.98
CA PHE A 184 -10.43 -2.16 1.76
C PHE A 184 -10.74 -1.85 3.22
N VAL A 185 -9.74 -2.01 4.07
CA VAL A 185 -9.63 -1.46 5.41
C VAL A 185 -8.24 -0.85 5.51
N GLY A 186 -8.16 0.43 5.87
CA GLY A 186 -6.90 1.14 6.04
C GLY A 186 -6.75 1.71 7.44
N PHE A 187 -5.52 1.81 7.93
CA PHE A 187 -5.19 2.46 9.19
C PHE A 187 -4.28 3.65 8.96
N GLU A 188 -4.54 4.73 9.68
CA GLU A 188 -3.72 5.94 9.67
C GLU A 188 -3.79 6.59 11.05
N ILE A 189 -2.63 7.00 11.58
CA ILE A 189 -2.56 7.53 12.94
C ILE A 189 -2.90 9.02 13.01
N ASP A 190 -2.63 9.78 11.95
CA ASP A 190 -2.88 11.23 11.90
C ASP A 190 -4.33 11.51 11.47
N PRO A 191 -5.18 12.07 12.34
CA PRO A 191 -6.57 12.37 12.02
C PRO A 191 -6.75 13.38 10.88
N HIS A 192 -5.79 14.28 10.67
CA HIS A 192 -5.81 15.22 9.55
C HIS A 192 -5.60 14.48 8.22
N VAL A 193 -4.63 13.57 8.19
CA VAL A 193 -4.36 12.71 7.02
C VAL A 193 -5.57 11.82 6.74
N VAL A 194 -6.19 11.21 7.77
CA VAL A 194 -7.43 10.42 7.64
C VAL A 194 -8.54 11.21 6.96
N SER A 195 -8.77 12.45 7.40
CA SER A 195 -9.83 13.32 6.83
C SER A 195 -9.58 13.57 5.34
N LYS A 196 -8.37 13.99 4.97
CA LYS A 196 -7.99 14.31 3.58
C LYS A 196 -7.98 13.10 2.67
N ALA A 197 -7.45 11.98 3.16
CA ALA A 197 -7.43 10.73 2.40
C ALA A 197 -8.84 10.17 2.18
N SER A 198 -9.72 10.27 3.17
CA SER A 198 -11.12 9.86 3.04
C SER A 198 -11.87 10.70 2.01
N GLU A 199 -11.70 12.02 2.02
CA GLU A 199 -12.26 12.93 1.01
C GLU A 199 -11.77 12.54 -0.40
N ARG A 200 -10.45 12.31 -0.56
CA ARG A 200 -9.85 11.90 -1.82
C ARG A 200 -10.42 10.58 -2.36
N ILE A 201 -10.62 9.59 -1.48
CA ILE A 201 -11.25 8.32 -1.85
C ILE A 201 -12.72 8.53 -2.23
N GLN A 202 -13.46 9.37 -1.48
CA GLN A 202 -14.85 9.67 -1.78
C GLN A 202 -15.04 10.27 -3.18
N LEU A 203 -14.21 11.22 -3.57
CA LEU A 203 -14.22 11.88 -4.90
C LEU A 203 -13.81 10.96 -6.05
N THR A 204 -13.21 9.81 -5.75
CA THR A 204 -12.83 8.84 -6.77
C THR A 204 -14.06 8.16 -7.37
N GLN A 205 -14.17 8.15 -8.70
CA GLN A 205 -15.25 7.43 -9.38
C GLN A 205 -15.03 5.92 -9.30
N PRO A 206 -16.09 5.14 -8.99
CA PRO A 206 -16.04 3.69 -9.08
C PRO A 206 -15.90 3.24 -10.54
N PRO A 207 -15.59 1.96 -10.82
CA PRO A 207 -15.54 1.46 -12.19
C PRO A 207 -16.90 1.65 -12.88
N LEU A 208 -16.88 2.05 -14.16
CA LEU A 208 -18.09 2.29 -14.96
C LEU A 208 -18.94 1.02 -15.15
N PHE A 209 -18.33 -0.16 -15.04
CA PHE A 209 -18.99 -1.45 -15.10
C PHE A 209 -18.43 -2.37 -14.02
N VAL A 210 -19.24 -2.67 -13.02
CA VAL A 210 -19.05 -3.86 -12.19
C VAL A 210 -19.62 -5.02 -13.00
N HIS A 211 -18.76 -5.83 -13.62
CA HIS A 211 -19.21 -7.14 -14.09
C HIS A 211 -19.66 -7.93 -12.84
N LYS A 212 -20.96 -7.94 -12.57
CA LYS A 212 -21.55 -9.02 -11.78
C LYS A 212 -21.27 -10.29 -12.57
N ILE A 213 -20.26 -11.04 -12.15
CA ILE A 213 -20.17 -12.45 -12.53
C ILE A 213 -21.34 -13.09 -11.78
N THR A 214 -22.49 -13.16 -12.44
CA THR A 214 -23.57 -14.04 -12.06
C THR A 214 -22.96 -15.44 -12.14
N GLN A 215 -22.96 -16.15 -11.03
CA GLN A 215 -22.55 -17.56 -10.98
C GLN A 215 -23.22 -18.28 -12.16
N LEU A 216 -22.41 -18.79 -13.08
CA LEU A 216 -22.85 -19.85 -13.97
C LEU A 216 -22.85 -21.12 -13.12
N GLU A 217 -24.03 -21.48 -12.64
CA GLU A 217 -24.30 -22.82 -12.15
C GLU A 217 -24.16 -23.79 -13.35
N PHE A 218 -23.24 -24.75 -13.24
CA PHE A 218 -23.18 -25.97 -14.03
C PHE A 218 -23.46 -27.16 -13.13
#